data_99d93fb5b1aa88efca7312d8c0b9242a
#
_entry.id   99d93fb5b1aa88efca7312d8c0b9242a
#
_cell.length_a   1.000
_cell.length_b   1.000
_cell.length_c   1.000
_cell.angle_alpha   90.00
_cell.angle_beta   90.00
_cell.angle_gamma   90.00
#
_symmetry.space_group_name_H-M   'P 1'
#
loop_
_entity.id
_entity.type
_entity.pdbx_description
1 polymer ?
#
loop_
_entity_poly.entity_id
_entity_poly.type
_entity_poly.pdbx_seq_one_letter_code
_entity_poly.pdbx_strand_id
1 'polypeptide(L)'
;SKRACMPILYRPDRRPSAGSWLSKGGLMNLYASGEDYLEAILVLYKKFGSVRSVDIARHMEVSKPSVCHAVNILKEGFLTIDENHFLYLTSQGKVVAEKIYERHRFFTEELIEAGVDPRQAETDACKMEHVISDQSFPKLKEQKEKNRLLLNLFTAYVVKSVEGKRTTEIQNAISRLVKGKTVLIIVTNVYTKRKNMNA
;
A
#
# COMPACT_ATOMS: atom_id res chain seq x y z
N SER A 1 -7.95 15.49 6.84
CA SER A 1 -6.54 15.90 6.79
C SER A 1 -5.72 14.70 6.34
N LYS A 2 -5.46 14.61 5.02
CA LYS A 2 -4.66 13.54 4.42
C LYS A 2 -3.20 13.97 4.52
N ARG A 3 -2.50 13.54 5.56
CA ARG A 3 -1.04 13.58 5.56
C ARG A 3 -0.56 12.42 4.70
N ALA A 4 0.18 12.75 3.66
CA ALA A 4 0.92 11.81 2.86
C ALA A 4 1.89 11.02 3.75
N CYS A 5 2.24 9.83 3.31
CA CYS A 5 3.31 9.05 3.89
C CYS A 5 4.51 9.97 4.15
N MET A 6 4.85 10.19 5.41
CA MET A 6 6.05 10.98 5.72
C MET A 6 7.25 10.16 5.26
N PRO A 7 8.10 10.69 4.37
CA PRO A 7 9.35 10.02 4.09
C PRO A 7 10.10 9.91 5.41
N ILE A 8 10.62 8.72 5.71
CA ILE A 8 11.56 8.51 6.80
C ILE A 8 12.61 9.59 6.67
N LEU A 9 12.79 10.40 7.72
CA LEU A 9 13.82 11.41 7.79
C LEU A 9 15.14 10.78 7.33
N TYR A 10 15.47 10.98 6.07
CA TYR A 10 16.77 10.63 5.51
C TYR A 10 17.79 11.46 6.29
N ARG A 11 18.50 10.82 7.20
CA ARG A 11 19.73 11.39 7.76
C ARG A 11 20.77 11.41 6.65
N PRO A 12 21.30 12.58 6.27
CA PRO A 12 22.24 12.69 5.16
C PRO A 12 23.69 12.28 5.55
N ASP A 13 23.87 11.26 6.37
CA ASP A 13 25.20 10.86 6.85
C ASP A 13 26.02 10.06 5.84
N ARG A 14 25.46 9.70 4.69
CA ARG A 14 26.23 9.21 3.54
C ARG A 14 25.59 9.71 2.26
N ARG A 15 26.13 10.77 1.70
CA ARG A 15 25.89 11.09 0.29
C ARG A 15 26.49 9.93 -0.53
N PRO A 16 25.68 9.12 -1.23
CA PRO A 16 26.24 8.26 -2.24
C PRO A 16 26.88 9.16 -3.29
N SER A 17 28.08 8.83 -3.74
CA SER A 17 28.73 9.52 -4.86
C SER A 17 27.80 9.46 -6.08
N ALA A 18 27.80 10.49 -6.91
CA ALA A 18 26.89 10.69 -8.05
C ALA A 18 26.82 9.53 -9.09
N GLY A 19 27.56 8.46 -8.90
CA GLY A 19 27.57 7.25 -9.74
C GLY A 19 26.92 6.01 -9.10
N SER A 20 26.39 6.09 -7.85
CA SER A 20 25.93 4.90 -7.14
C SER A 20 24.44 4.59 -7.30
N TRP A 21 23.72 5.38 -8.09
CA TRP A 21 22.29 5.19 -8.37
C TRP A 21 22.01 4.12 -9.46
N LEU A 22 23.07 3.66 -10.13
CA LEU A 22 23.00 2.67 -11.20
C LEU A 22 23.85 1.45 -10.80
N SER A 23 23.24 0.31 -10.50
CA SER A 23 23.99 -0.93 -10.39
C SER A 23 24.45 -1.41 -11.77
N LYS A 24 25.73 -1.81 -11.89
CA LYS A 24 26.31 -2.40 -13.10
C LYS A 24 25.62 -3.75 -13.38
N GLY A 25 24.61 -3.74 -14.22
CA GLY A 25 23.93 -4.96 -14.65
C GLY A 25 22.50 -4.69 -15.09
N GLY A 26 22.30 -4.13 -16.28
CA GLY A 26 21.12 -4.25 -17.15
C GLY A 26 19.71 -3.94 -16.65
N LEU A 27 19.43 -3.99 -15.35
CA LEU A 27 18.22 -3.48 -14.70
C LEU A 27 18.64 -2.33 -13.78
N MET A 28 18.10 -1.13 -14.03
CA MET A 28 18.29 0.02 -13.15
C MET A 28 17.63 -0.28 -11.81
N ASN A 29 18.39 -0.66 -10.78
CA ASN A 29 17.90 -0.72 -9.42
C ASN A 29 17.80 0.70 -8.87
N LEU A 30 16.59 1.20 -8.79
CA LEU A 30 16.28 2.45 -8.11
C LEU A 30 16.37 2.21 -6.59
N TYR A 31 16.96 3.16 -5.86
CA TYR A 31 16.90 3.13 -4.39
C TYR A 31 15.50 3.51 -3.89
N ALA A 32 15.13 3.07 -2.70
CA ALA A 32 13.85 3.36 -2.06
C ALA A 32 13.42 4.83 -2.20
N SER A 33 14.34 5.78 -1.98
CA SER A 33 14.03 7.21 -2.14
C SER A 33 13.62 7.62 -3.56
N GLY A 34 14.16 6.96 -4.61
CA GLY A 34 13.74 7.22 -5.99
C GLY A 34 12.36 6.64 -6.28
N GLU A 35 12.06 5.48 -5.70
CA GLU A 35 10.74 4.84 -5.76
C GLU A 35 9.68 5.72 -5.10
N ASP A 36 9.96 6.30 -3.91
CA ASP A 36 9.08 7.25 -3.21
C ASP A 36 8.73 8.47 -4.08
N TYR A 37 9.71 9.04 -4.81
CA TYR A 37 9.46 10.16 -5.71
C TYR A 37 8.56 9.77 -6.89
N LEU A 38 8.75 8.59 -7.47
CA LEU A 38 7.91 8.11 -8.57
C LEU A 38 6.48 7.82 -8.09
N GLU A 39 6.32 7.24 -6.91
CA GLU A 39 5.02 7.03 -6.29
C GLU A 39 4.31 8.37 -6.02
N ALA A 40 5.01 9.34 -5.42
CA ALA A 40 4.46 10.66 -5.14
C ALA A 40 3.97 11.35 -6.43
N ILE A 41 4.73 11.25 -7.54
CA ILE A 41 4.31 11.78 -8.83
C ILE A 41 3.06 11.08 -9.32
N LEU A 42 2.97 9.75 -9.23
CA LEU A 42 1.79 8.99 -9.63
C LEU A 42 0.55 9.39 -8.83
N VAL A 43 0.69 9.49 -7.50
CA VAL A 43 -0.40 9.87 -6.58
C VAL A 43 -0.89 11.29 -6.88
N LEU A 44 0.04 12.23 -7.04
CA LEU A 44 -0.30 13.63 -7.35
C LEU A 44 -0.94 13.77 -8.75
N TYR A 45 -0.43 13.03 -9.74
CA TYR A 45 -1.00 13.02 -11.08
C TYR A 45 -2.44 12.47 -11.08
N LYS A 46 -2.70 11.37 -10.39
CA LYS A 46 -4.06 10.82 -10.23
C LYS A 46 -5.01 11.81 -9.54
N LYS A 47 -4.48 12.68 -8.68
CA LYS A 47 -5.29 13.62 -7.90
C LYS A 47 -5.55 14.94 -8.63
N PHE A 48 -4.55 15.46 -9.33
CA PHE A 48 -4.58 16.83 -9.89
C PHE A 48 -4.45 16.87 -11.41
N GLY A 49 -4.14 15.75 -12.08
CA GLY A 49 -3.96 15.67 -13.54
C GLY A 49 -2.64 16.26 -14.05
N SER A 50 -1.88 16.97 -13.21
CA SER A 50 -0.57 17.56 -13.55
C SER A 50 0.28 17.70 -12.30
N VAL A 51 1.61 17.61 -12.43
CA VAL A 51 2.55 17.61 -11.29
C VAL A 51 3.77 18.47 -11.62
N ARG A 52 4.16 19.34 -10.70
CA ARG A 52 5.41 20.10 -10.74
C ARG A 52 6.30 19.74 -9.54
N SER A 53 7.58 20.04 -9.63
CA SER A 53 8.52 19.79 -8.52
C SER A 53 8.09 20.45 -7.19
N VAL A 54 7.40 21.60 -7.24
CA VAL A 54 6.88 22.26 -6.04
C VAL A 54 5.76 21.46 -5.36
N ASP A 55 4.97 20.74 -6.14
CA ASP A 55 3.87 19.92 -5.60
C ASP A 55 4.42 18.69 -4.89
N ILE A 56 5.49 18.10 -5.45
CA ILE A 56 6.24 17.00 -4.82
C ILE A 56 6.87 17.49 -3.50
N ALA A 57 7.56 18.65 -3.53
CA ALA A 57 8.20 19.21 -2.34
C ALA A 57 7.20 19.40 -1.19
N ARG A 58 6.00 19.88 -1.52
CA ARG A 58 4.92 20.09 -0.54
C ARG A 58 4.31 18.76 -0.08
N HIS A 59 4.14 17.81 -0.99
CA HIS A 59 3.52 16.51 -0.70
C HIS A 59 4.41 15.65 0.20
N MET A 60 5.70 15.61 -0.10
CA MET A 60 6.69 14.81 0.63
C MET A 60 7.32 15.55 1.82
N GLU A 61 6.98 16.84 2.04
CA GLU A 61 7.56 17.71 3.07
C GLU A 61 9.09 17.80 2.99
N VAL A 62 9.64 17.77 1.77
CA VAL A 62 11.08 17.87 1.51
C VAL A 62 11.47 19.21 0.88
N SER A 63 12.77 19.55 0.90
CA SER A 63 13.26 20.79 0.30
C SER A 63 13.18 20.77 -1.22
N LYS A 64 12.95 21.93 -1.85
CA LYS A 64 12.99 22.08 -3.31
C LYS A 64 14.30 21.58 -3.93
N PRO A 65 15.49 21.90 -3.38
CA PRO A 65 16.76 21.36 -3.89
C PRO A 65 16.80 19.83 -3.90
N SER A 66 16.25 19.17 -2.87
CA SER A 66 16.19 17.69 -2.81
C SER A 66 15.34 17.14 -3.95
N VAL A 67 14.17 17.75 -4.21
CA VAL A 67 13.31 17.36 -5.35
C VAL A 67 14.01 17.59 -6.67
N CYS A 68 14.64 18.75 -6.88
CA CYS A 68 15.36 19.04 -8.12
C CYS A 68 16.50 18.03 -8.38
N HIS A 69 17.21 17.63 -7.33
CA HIS A 69 18.25 16.61 -7.43
C HIS A 69 17.66 15.25 -7.83
N ALA A 70 16.60 14.79 -7.15
CA ALA A 70 15.93 13.54 -7.46
C ALA A 70 15.36 13.52 -8.89
N VAL A 71 14.68 14.59 -9.29
CA VAL A 71 14.11 14.76 -10.64
C VAL A 71 15.21 14.70 -11.72
N ASN A 72 16.37 15.32 -11.49
CA ASN A 72 17.49 15.28 -12.43
C ASN A 72 18.04 13.85 -12.62
N ILE A 73 18.06 13.03 -11.58
CA ILE A 73 18.46 11.62 -11.68
C ILE A 73 17.38 10.81 -12.39
N LEU A 74 16.11 10.99 -12.01
CA LEU A 74 14.99 10.21 -12.53
C LEU A 74 14.69 10.50 -14.01
N LYS A 75 15.14 11.64 -14.55
CA LYS A 75 15.10 11.93 -16.00
C LYS A 75 15.87 10.92 -16.84
N GLU A 76 16.81 10.20 -16.27
CA GLU A 76 17.59 9.17 -16.98
C GLU A 76 16.80 7.88 -17.24
N GLY A 77 15.49 8.00 -17.54
CA GLY A 77 14.66 6.87 -17.99
C GLY A 77 13.29 6.78 -17.33
N PHE A 78 13.05 7.45 -16.20
CA PHE A 78 11.81 7.31 -15.44
C PHE A 78 10.86 8.50 -15.57
N LEU A 79 11.40 9.70 -15.90
CA LEU A 79 10.65 10.95 -16.01
C LEU A 79 10.94 11.69 -17.31
N THR A 80 9.94 12.47 -17.75
CA THR A 80 10.10 13.55 -18.73
C THR A 80 9.56 14.84 -18.14
N ILE A 81 10.06 15.97 -18.64
CA ILE A 81 9.63 17.32 -18.25
C ILE A 81 9.27 18.07 -19.51
N ASP A 82 8.10 18.72 -19.53
CA ASP A 82 7.71 19.58 -20.62
C ASP A 82 8.24 21.02 -20.47
N GLU A 83 7.96 21.87 -21.47
CA GLU A 83 8.36 23.28 -21.51
C GLU A 83 7.75 24.11 -20.36
N ASN A 84 6.64 23.66 -19.80
CA ASN A 84 5.93 24.28 -18.68
C ASN A 84 6.38 23.73 -17.32
N HIS A 85 7.45 22.92 -17.29
CA HIS A 85 7.98 22.27 -16.08
C HIS A 85 7.03 21.29 -15.41
N PHE A 86 6.09 20.71 -16.15
CA PHE A 86 5.31 19.58 -15.66
C PHE A 86 6.10 18.27 -15.82
N LEU A 87 5.94 17.41 -14.83
CA LEU A 87 6.60 16.12 -14.72
C LEU A 87 5.66 15.01 -15.19
N TYR A 88 6.17 14.14 -16.04
CA TYR A 88 5.45 12.97 -16.53
C TYR A 88 6.28 11.71 -16.33
N LEU A 89 5.62 10.65 -15.87
CA LEU A 89 6.25 9.33 -15.78
C LEU A 89 6.40 8.75 -17.19
N THR A 90 7.58 8.24 -17.51
CA THR A 90 7.76 7.37 -18.67
C THR A 90 7.04 6.04 -18.47
N SER A 91 6.98 5.19 -19.48
CA SER A 91 6.42 3.84 -19.33
C SER A 91 7.14 3.05 -18.24
N GLN A 92 8.48 3.18 -18.15
CA GLN A 92 9.27 2.53 -17.10
C GLN A 92 9.01 3.15 -15.72
N GLY A 93 8.97 4.47 -15.63
CA GLY A 93 8.64 5.19 -14.39
C GLY A 93 7.26 4.82 -13.86
N LYS A 94 6.28 4.68 -14.75
CA LYS A 94 4.93 4.28 -14.40
C LYS A 94 4.87 2.85 -13.83
N VAL A 95 5.59 1.90 -14.44
CA VAL A 95 5.66 0.51 -13.94
C VAL A 95 6.23 0.48 -12.52
N VAL A 96 7.31 1.21 -12.25
CA VAL A 96 7.90 1.28 -10.90
C VAL A 96 6.94 1.94 -9.92
N ALA A 97 6.39 3.10 -10.27
CA ALA A 97 5.48 3.84 -9.41
C ALA A 97 4.21 3.03 -9.06
N GLU A 98 3.61 2.34 -10.04
CA GLU A 98 2.43 1.51 -9.81
C GLU A 98 2.73 0.31 -8.91
N LYS A 99 3.92 -0.31 -9.08
CA LYS A 99 4.37 -1.42 -8.24
C LYS A 99 4.52 -1.01 -6.77
N ILE A 100 5.15 0.13 -6.50
CA ILE A 100 5.33 0.63 -5.14
C ILE A 100 3.98 1.05 -4.55
N TYR A 101 3.18 1.82 -5.27
CA TYR A 101 1.85 2.22 -4.86
C TYR A 101 0.92 1.05 -4.52
N GLU A 102 0.99 -0.06 -5.29
CA GLU A 102 0.24 -1.28 -5.00
C GLU A 102 0.67 -1.92 -3.67
N ARG A 103 2.00 -2.00 -3.43
CA ARG A 103 2.55 -2.53 -2.19
C ARG A 103 2.17 -1.67 -0.99
N HIS A 104 2.33 -0.36 -1.12
CA HIS A 104 1.94 0.61 -0.09
C HIS A 104 0.49 0.39 0.34
N ARG A 105 -0.43 0.40 -0.61
CA ARG A 105 -1.85 0.18 -0.34
C ARG A 105 -2.12 -1.16 0.32
N PHE A 106 -1.51 -2.22 -0.18
CA PHE A 106 -1.67 -3.57 0.36
C PHE A 106 -1.27 -3.63 1.83
N PHE A 107 -0.07 -3.16 2.18
CA PHE A 107 0.41 -3.19 3.56
C PHE A 107 -0.38 -2.25 4.46
N THR A 108 -0.75 -1.06 4.00
CA THR A 108 -1.61 -0.15 4.76
C THR A 108 -2.95 -0.82 5.11
N GLU A 109 -3.60 -1.45 4.13
CA GLU A 109 -4.87 -2.16 4.34
C GLU A 109 -4.71 -3.33 5.31
N GLU A 110 -3.67 -4.17 5.16
CA GLU A 110 -3.39 -5.29 6.07
C GLU A 110 -3.18 -4.84 7.52
N LEU A 111 -2.40 -3.78 7.72
CA LEU A 111 -2.13 -3.24 9.04
C LEU A 111 -3.38 -2.64 9.69
N ILE A 112 -4.20 -1.92 8.93
CA ILE A 112 -5.48 -1.38 9.42
C ILE A 112 -6.45 -2.53 9.76
N GLU A 113 -6.54 -3.56 8.92
CA GLU A 113 -7.37 -4.74 9.19
C GLU A 113 -6.89 -5.50 10.45
N ALA A 114 -5.59 -5.49 10.72
CA ALA A 114 -4.99 -6.04 11.95
C ALA A 114 -5.23 -5.18 13.20
N GLY A 115 -5.82 -3.99 13.07
CA GLY A 115 -6.13 -3.07 14.16
C GLY A 115 -5.07 -2.02 14.46
N VAL A 116 -4.08 -1.84 13.58
CA VAL A 116 -3.09 -0.76 13.69
C VAL A 116 -3.75 0.59 13.39
N ASP A 117 -3.38 1.62 14.13
CA ASP A 117 -3.83 2.99 13.85
C ASP A 117 -3.52 3.38 12.39
N PRO A 118 -4.46 4.01 11.66
CA PRO A 118 -4.27 4.30 10.23
C PRO A 118 -3.02 5.12 9.90
N ARG A 119 -2.62 6.06 10.76
CA ARG A 119 -1.40 6.86 10.54
C ARG A 119 -0.13 6.02 10.74
N GLN A 120 -0.15 5.15 11.75
CA GLN A 120 0.95 4.23 11.97
C GLN A 120 1.03 3.21 10.85
N ALA A 121 -0.12 2.70 10.38
CA ALA A 121 -0.20 1.76 9.25
C ALA A 121 0.41 2.35 7.96
N GLU A 122 0.07 3.60 7.61
CA GLU A 122 0.70 4.32 6.48
C GLU A 122 2.22 4.44 6.66
N THR A 123 2.68 4.81 7.86
CA THR A 123 4.11 4.97 8.15
C THR A 123 4.88 3.66 8.03
N ASP A 124 4.30 2.56 8.49
CA ASP A 124 4.96 1.26 8.45
C ASP A 124 4.89 0.64 7.06
N ALA A 125 3.78 0.81 6.34
CA ALA A 125 3.63 0.39 4.95
C ALA A 125 4.71 1.00 4.05
N CYS A 126 5.01 2.29 4.20
CA CYS A 126 6.11 2.98 3.51
C CYS A 126 7.48 2.31 3.68
N LYS A 127 7.73 1.69 4.83
CA LYS A 127 8.98 0.96 5.06
C LYS A 127 8.94 -0.44 4.46
N MET A 128 7.78 -1.09 4.52
CA MET A 128 7.60 -2.48 4.09
C MET A 128 7.62 -2.63 2.57
N GLU A 129 7.10 -1.65 1.83
CA GLU A 129 6.95 -1.72 0.37
C GLU A 129 8.26 -1.88 -0.40
N HIS A 130 9.36 -1.33 0.15
CA HIS A 130 10.69 -1.38 -0.46
C HIS A 130 11.47 -2.65 -0.13
N VAL A 131 11.17 -3.31 1.00
CA VAL A 131 11.94 -4.47 1.46
C VAL A 131 11.36 -5.80 1.02
N ILE A 132 10.10 -5.83 0.61
CA ILE A 132 9.44 -7.04 0.16
C ILE A 132 9.89 -7.44 -1.25
N SER A 133 10.28 -8.70 -1.44
CA SER A 133 10.71 -9.19 -2.75
C SER A 133 9.56 -9.33 -3.75
N ASP A 134 9.91 -9.26 -5.06
CA ASP A 134 8.97 -9.49 -6.15
C ASP A 134 8.39 -10.93 -6.18
N GLN A 135 9.06 -11.88 -5.51
CA GLN A 135 8.56 -13.24 -5.36
C GLN A 135 7.56 -13.37 -4.21
N SER A 136 7.81 -12.66 -3.10
CA SER A 136 7.00 -12.77 -1.87
C SER A 136 5.69 -12.02 -1.97
N PHE A 137 5.71 -10.82 -2.53
CA PHE A 137 4.53 -9.95 -2.58
C PHE A 137 3.31 -10.58 -3.30
N PRO A 138 3.45 -11.21 -4.50
CA PRO A 138 2.33 -11.87 -5.16
C PRO A 138 1.74 -13.03 -4.32
N LYS A 139 2.58 -13.74 -3.55
CA LYS A 139 2.12 -14.82 -2.67
C LYS A 139 1.29 -14.31 -1.51
N LEU A 140 1.66 -13.17 -0.93
CA LEU A 140 0.87 -12.51 0.10
C LEU A 140 -0.49 -12.07 -0.44
N LYS A 141 -0.52 -11.47 -1.63
CA LYS A 141 -1.78 -11.08 -2.30
C LYS A 141 -2.67 -12.30 -2.57
N GLU A 142 -2.13 -13.36 -3.14
CA GLU A 142 -2.86 -14.60 -3.40
C GLU A 142 -3.47 -15.17 -2.11
N GLN A 143 -2.71 -15.16 -1.02
CA GLN A 143 -3.19 -15.65 0.26
C GLN A 143 -4.31 -14.78 0.83
N LYS A 144 -4.19 -13.44 0.74
CA LYS A 144 -5.26 -12.51 1.14
C LYS A 144 -6.55 -12.77 0.36
N GLU A 145 -6.47 -12.91 -0.96
CA GLU A 145 -7.61 -13.17 -1.81
C GLU A 145 -8.29 -14.50 -1.48
N LYS A 146 -7.51 -15.56 -1.24
CA LYS A 146 -8.04 -16.87 -0.79
C LYS A 146 -8.77 -16.74 0.52
N ASN A 147 -8.20 -16.03 1.50
CA ASN A 147 -8.81 -15.83 2.80
C ASN A 147 -10.11 -15.03 2.68
N ARG A 148 -10.13 -13.97 1.86
CA ARG A 148 -11.31 -13.15 1.59
C ARG A 148 -12.43 -13.97 0.93
N LEU A 149 -12.10 -14.80 -0.06
CA LEU A 149 -13.06 -15.67 -0.72
C LEU A 149 -13.66 -16.69 0.24
N LEU A 150 -12.83 -17.36 1.05
CA LEU A 150 -13.27 -18.29 2.08
C LEU A 150 -14.21 -17.62 3.10
N LEU A 151 -13.87 -16.41 3.53
CA LEU A 151 -14.69 -15.63 4.44
C LEU A 151 -16.06 -15.29 3.83
N ASN A 152 -16.08 -14.86 2.56
CA ASN A 152 -17.31 -14.54 1.86
C ASN A 152 -18.20 -15.77 1.68
N LEU A 153 -17.62 -16.92 1.29
CA LEU A 153 -18.34 -18.19 1.15
C LEU A 153 -18.89 -18.67 2.50
N PHE A 154 -18.08 -18.55 3.56
CA PHE A 154 -18.51 -18.91 4.91
C PHE A 154 -19.65 -18.01 5.40
N THR A 155 -19.53 -16.68 5.19
CA THR A 155 -20.58 -15.72 5.55
C THR A 155 -21.89 -16.02 4.80
N ALA A 156 -21.83 -16.28 3.50
CA ALA A 156 -22.98 -16.65 2.69
C ALA A 156 -23.63 -17.96 3.18
N TYR A 157 -22.82 -18.97 3.51
CA TYR A 157 -23.28 -20.23 4.07
C TYR A 157 -23.98 -20.04 5.42
N VAL A 158 -23.35 -19.27 6.33
CA VAL A 158 -23.90 -18.96 7.65
C VAL A 158 -25.23 -18.21 7.52
N VAL A 159 -25.31 -17.16 6.70
CA VAL A 159 -26.54 -16.40 6.47
C VAL A 159 -27.64 -17.31 5.97
N LYS A 160 -27.37 -18.15 4.97
CA LYS A 160 -28.36 -19.09 4.42
C LYS A 160 -28.79 -20.18 5.43
N SER A 161 -27.88 -20.62 6.31
CA SER A 161 -28.16 -21.63 7.33
C SER A 161 -28.95 -21.08 8.53
N VAL A 162 -28.94 -19.75 8.71
CA VAL A 162 -29.59 -19.04 9.83
C VAL A 162 -31.01 -18.63 9.47
N GLU A 163 -31.38 -18.59 8.20
CA GLU A 163 -32.74 -18.33 7.77
C GLU A 163 -33.66 -19.47 8.26
N GLY A 164 -34.28 -19.28 9.43
CA GLY A 164 -35.26 -20.18 10.02
C GLY A 164 -34.78 -21.06 11.19
N LYS A 165 -33.55 -20.91 11.71
CA LYS A 165 -33.06 -21.72 12.85
C LYS A 165 -32.87 -20.92 14.13
N ARG A 166 -33.09 -21.57 15.29
CA ARG A 166 -32.86 -20.96 16.61
C ARG A 166 -31.37 -20.72 16.89
N THR A 167 -31.07 -19.70 17.65
CA THR A 167 -29.71 -19.21 17.98
C THR A 167 -28.73 -20.28 18.50
N THR A 168 -29.25 -21.26 19.24
CA THR A 168 -28.46 -22.37 19.82
C THR A 168 -27.97 -23.38 18.77
N GLU A 169 -28.73 -23.63 17.71
CA GLU A 169 -28.34 -24.54 16.63
C GLU A 169 -27.23 -23.89 15.77
N ILE A 170 -27.28 -22.58 15.64
CA ILE A 170 -26.28 -21.77 14.93
C ILE A 170 -24.95 -21.80 15.67
N GLN A 171 -24.97 -21.59 17.00
CA GLN A 171 -23.75 -21.67 17.83
C GLN A 171 -23.12 -23.07 17.78
N ASN A 172 -23.90 -24.13 17.79
CA ASN A 172 -23.39 -25.48 17.67
C ASN A 172 -22.82 -25.81 16.30
N ALA A 173 -23.43 -25.30 15.21
CA ALA A 173 -22.92 -25.47 13.85
C ALA A 173 -21.59 -24.70 13.66
N ILE A 174 -21.51 -23.49 14.19
CA ILE A 174 -20.27 -22.65 14.17
C ILE A 174 -19.16 -23.35 14.95
N SER A 175 -19.43 -23.86 16.15
CA SER A 175 -18.44 -24.57 17.00
C SER A 175 -17.92 -25.85 16.35
N ARG A 176 -18.71 -26.53 15.52
CA ARG A 176 -18.30 -27.73 14.76
C ARG A 176 -17.43 -27.39 13.55
N LEU A 177 -17.67 -26.23 12.90
CA LEU A 177 -16.91 -25.78 11.73
C LEU A 177 -15.58 -25.12 12.11
N VAL A 178 -15.47 -24.62 13.35
CA VAL A 178 -14.34 -23.80 13.81
C VAL A 178 -13.40 -24.62 14.68
N LYS A 179 -12.56 -25.43 14.09
CA LYS A 179 -11.38 -26.00 14.78
C LYS A 179 -10.16 -25.10 14.77
N GLY A 180 -10.33 -23.75 14.81
CA GLY A 180 -9.20 -22.82 14.85
C GLY A 180 -9.58 -21.40 15.31
N LYS A 181 -8.70 -20.74 16.08
CA LYS A 181 -8.94 -19.43 16.73
C LYS A 181 -9.35 -18.28 15.79
N THR A 182 -8.91 -18.29 14.55
CA THR A 182 -9.14 -17.22 13.56
C THR A 182 -10.60 -17.09 13.14
N VAL A 183 -11.32 -18.19 13.02
CA VAL A 183 -12.72 -18.18 12.57
C VAL A 183 -13.68 -17.72 13.68
N LEU A 184 -13.30 -17.88 14.95
CA LEU A 184 -14.10 -17.43 16.10
C LEU A 184 -14.22 -15.89 16.12
N ILE A 185 -13.14 -15.17 15.80
CA ILE A 185 -13.12 -13.70 15.78
C ILE A 185 -14.05 -13.16 14.68
N ILE A 186 -14.06 -13.81 13.52
CA ILE A 186 -14.90 -13.41 12.37
C ILE A 186 -16.37 -13.56 12.68
N VAL A 187 -16.76 -14.66 13.31
CA VAL A 187 -18.16 -14.93 13.69
C VAL A 187 -18.65 -13.94 14.74
N THR A 188 -17.81 -13.62 15.71
CA THR A 188 -18.14 -12.63 16.75
C THR A 188 -18.36 -11.24 16.15
N ASN A 189 -17.52 -10.82 15.22
CA ASN A 189 -17.65 -9.51 14.55
C ASN A 189 -18.91 -9.40 13.68
N VAL A 190 -19.27 -10.44 12.94
CA VAL A 190 -20.51 -10.47 12.13
C VAL A 190 -21.76 -10.39 13.03
N TYR A 191 -21.75 -11.11 14.15
CA TYR A 191 -22.85 -11.12 15.10
C TYR A 191 -23.02 -9.79 15.82
N THR A 192 -21.93 -9.17 16.26
CA THR A 192 -21.93 -7.86 16.93
C THR A 192 -22.39 -6.73 15.99
N LYS A 193 -21.95 -6.74 14.74
CA LYS A 193 -22.35 -5.76 13.74
C LYS A 193 -23.85 -5.81 13.42
N ARG A 194 -24.44 -7.01 13.39
CA ARG A 194 -25.90 -7.19 13.16
C ARG A 194 -26.73 -6.75 14.37
N LYS A 195 -26.25 -6.95 15.60
CA LYS A 195 -26.94 -6.50 16.81
C LYS A 195 -27.02 -4.97 16.89
N ASN A 196 -25.97 -4.28 16.43
CA ASN A 196 -25.89 -2.82 16.39
C ASN A 196 -26.68 -2.20 15.21
N MET A 197 -27.08 -2.97 14.21
CA MET A 197 -27.96 -2.51 13.11
C MET A 197 -29.45 -2.65 13.41
N ASN A 198 -29.83 -3.43 14.42
CA ASN A 198 -31.20 -3.67 14.83
C ASN A 198 -31.56 -3.04 16.19
N ALA A 199 -30.67 -2.20 16.73
CA ALA A 199 -30.88 -1.36 17.90
C ALA A 199 -30.92 0.11 17.49
#